data_bfd5eda15117179a0edacea9f00ca654
#
_entry.id   bfd5eda15117179a0edacea9f00ca654
#
_cell.length_a   1.000
_cell.length_b   1.000
_cell.length_c   1.000
_cell.angle_alpha   90.00
_cell.angle_beta   90.00
_cell.angle_gamma   90.00
#
_symmetry.space_group_name_H-M   'P 1'
#
loop_
_entity.id
_entity.type
_entity.pdbx_description
1 polymer ?
#
loop_
_entity_poly.entity_id
_entity_poly.type
_entity_poly.pdbx_seq_one_letter_code
_entity_poly.pdbx_strand_id
1 'polypeptide(L)'
;MPKEELYNYFENYIKKRLALITFKDIFSNYDPNGDLDSDMLVEKFTNVASLKLIQEDAFDIYRDVEKFIQESRTDNNRIPLGFTEIDKIINGGLPADGKVLGVVSAPTNMGKSIFLANIAVNACKQGKNVLVVSLEMSETVYAQRIYADMYNLPINSIPMLTEELRQGVANKQYGKMKIKEFPPSTLTVSA
;
A
#
# COMPACT_ATOMS: atom_id res chain seq x y z
N MET A 1 12.59 14.92 -33.12
CA MET A 1 12.18 14.14 -31.94
C MET A 1 12.72 14.85 -30.72
N PRO A 2 11.89 15.23 -29.75
CA PRO A 2 12.35 15.83 -28.50
C PRO A 2 13.37 14.90 -27.79
N LYS A 3 14.33 15.50 -27.09
CA LYS A 3 15.41 14.75 -26.42
C LYS A 3 14.87 13.68 -25.45
N GLU A 4 13.77 14.00 -24.79
CA GLU A 4 13.09 13.13 -23.83
C GLU A 4 12.46 11.89 -24.50
N GLU A 5 11.83 12.06 -25.66
CA GLU A 5 11.29 10.93 -26.44
C GLU A 5 12.40 9.98 -26.93
N LEU A 6 13.55 10.54 -27.31
CA LEU A 6 14.71 9.77 -27.72
C LEU A 6 15.25 8.93 -26.58
N TYR A 7 15.37 9.48 -25.37
CA TYR A 7 15.80 8.75 -24.19
C TYR A 7 14.81 7.65 -23.80
N ASN A 8 13.51 7.94 -23.80
CA ASN A 8 12.47 6.95 -23.52
C ASN A 8 12.49 5.79 -24.53
N TYR A 9 12.74 6.10 -25.81
CA TYR A 9 12.88 5.09 -26.85
C TYR A 9 14.09 4.16 -26.58
N PHE A 10 15.24 4.76 -26.27
CA PHE A 10 16.46 4.00 -25.95
C PHE A 10 16.30 3.18 -24.66
N GLU A 11 15.71 3.74 -23.62
CA GLU A 11 15.44 3.04 -22.37
C GLU A 11 14.57 1.81 -22.62
N ASN A 12 13.48 1.96 -23.34
CA ASN A 12 12.60 0.85 -23.70
C ASN A 12 13.31 -0.20 -24.56
N TYR A 13 14.16 0.23 -25.50
CA TYR A 13 14.96 -0.68 -26.32
C TYR A 13 15.94 -1.50 -25.46
N ILE A 14 16.65 -0.83 -24.55
CA ILE A 14 17.62 -1.48 -23.66
C ILE A 14 16.90 -2.44 -22.71
N LYS A 15 15.77 -2.04 -22.10
CA LYS A 15 14.97 -2.92 -21.25
C LYS A 15 14.52 -4.19 -21.98
N LYS A 16 14.01 -4.06 -23.21
CA LYS A 16 13.63 -5.21 -24.03
C LYS A 16 14.81 -6.12 -24.32
N ARG A 17 15.97 -5.55 -24.62
CA ARG A 17 17.19 -6.32 -24.92
C ARG A 17 17.70 -7.05 -23.70
N LEU A 18 17.75 -6.40 -22.54
CA LEU A 18 18.16 -7.00 -21.28
C LEU A 18 17.18 -8.09 -20.83
N ALA A 19 15.88 -7.87 -20.97
CA ALA A 19 14.88 -8.90 -20.68
C ALA A 19 15.12 -10.17 -21.51
N LEU A 20 15.39 -10.04 -22.81
CA LEU A 20 15.71 -11.19 -23.68
C LEU A 20 16.99 -11.90 -23.28
N ILE A 21 18.02 -11.16 -22.86
CA ILE A 21 19.29 -11.74 -22.38
C ILE A 21 19.05 -12.49 -21.07
N THR A 22 18.30 -11.88 -20.14
CA THR A 22 17.93 -12.50 -18.87
C THR A 22 17.13 -13.78 -19.07
N PHE A 23 16.16 -13.78 -20.00
CA PHE A 23 15.43 -14.99 -20.38
C PHE A 23 16.36 -16.08 -20.90
N LYS A 24 17.26 -15.74 -21.84
CA LYS A 24 18.20 -16.70 -22.39
C LYS A 24 19.12 -17.29 -21.32
N ASP A 25 19.62 -16.46 -20.41
CA ASP A 25 20.45 -16.89 -19.29
C ASP A 25 19.72 -17.88 -18.38
N ILE A 26 18.47 -17.55 -18.01
CA ILE A 26 17.62 -18.43 -17.20
C ILE A 26 17.38 -19.77 -17.92
N PHE A 27 17.01 -19.76 -19.20
CA PHE A 27 16.73 -20.97 -19.96
C PHE A 27 17.99 -21.83 -20.20
N SER A 28 19.15 -21.19 -20.40
CA SER A 28 20.41 -21.92 -20.61
C SER A 28 20.91 -22.62 -19.35
N ASN A 29 20.52 -22.11 -18.18
CA ASN A 29 20.91 -22.67 -16.88
C ASN A 29 19.74 -23.39 -16.19
N TYR A 30 18.64 -23.64 -16.89
CA TYR A 30 17.48 -24.34 -16.35
C TYR A 30 17.77 -25.83 -16.19
N ASP A 31 17.66 -26.33 -14.96
CA ASP A 31 17.66 -27.75 -14.64
C ASP A 31 16.20 -28.24 -14.50
N PRO A 32 15.70 -29.12 -15.37
CA PRO A 32 14.35 -29.66 -15.28
C PRO A 32 14.05 -30.42 -13.98
N ASN A 33 15.10 -30.89 -13.29
CA ASN A 33 14.98 -31.65 -12.03
C ASN A 33 15.37 -30.81 -10.79
N GLY A 34 15.76 -29.55 -10.98
CA GLY A 34 16.13 -28.62 -9.92
C GLY A 34 14.95 -27.74 -9.48
N ASP A 35 15.00 -27.25 -8.25
CA ASP A 35 14.06 -26.24 -7.78
C ASP A 35 14.30 -24.90 -8.50
N LEU A 36 13.23 -24.33 -9.03
CA LEU A 36 13.27 -23.01 -9.63
C LEU A 36 13.31 -21.95 -8.51
N ASP A 37 14.43 -21.25 -8.37
CA ASP A 37 14.55 -20.14 -7.43
C ASP A 37 13.72 -18.93 -7.93
N SER A 38 12.50 -18.84 -7.40
CA SER A 38 11.56 -17.77 -7.75
C SER A 38 12.04 -16.39 -7.29
N ASP A 39 12.78 -16.31 -6.19
CA ASP A 39 13.27 -15.05 -5.65
C ASP A 39 14.39 -14.48 -6.53
N MET A 40 15.29 -15.32 -7.00
CA MET A 40 16.30 -14.93 -7.98
C MET A 40 15.68 -14.45 -9.31
N LEU A 41 14.59 -15.08 -9.76
CA LEU A 41 13.88 -14.63 -10.96
C LEU A 41 13.27 -13.26 -10.78
N VAL A 42 12.58 -13.05 -9.66
CA VAL A 42 11.96 -11.75 -9.31
C VAL A 42 13.04 -10.68 -9.23
N GLU A 43 14.16 -10.93 -8.59
CA GLU A 43 15.27 -9.97 -8.49
C GLU A 43 15.83 -9.62 -9.88
N LYS A 44 16.16 -10.61 -10.72
CA LYS A 44 16.68 -10.38 -12.07
C LYS A 44 15.73 -9.54 -12.93
N PHE A 45 14.43 -9.83 -12.92
CA PHE A 45 13.45 -9.05 -13.69
C PHE A 45 13.17 -7.68 -13.09
N THR A 46 13.20 -7.55 -11.77
CA THR A 46 13.07 -6.24 -11.10
C THR A 46 14.22 -5.32 -11.49
N ASN A 47 15.45 -5.83 -11.54
CA ASN A 47 16.62 -5.06 -11.96
C ASN A 47 16.49 -4.55 -13.40
N VAL A 48 15.96 -5.38 -14.32
CA VAL A 48 15.68 -4.94 -15.70
C VAL A 48 14.57 -3.88 -15.75
N ALA A 49 13.50 -4.06 -14.97
CA ALA A 49 12.36 -3.15 -14.95
C ALA A 49 12.70 -1.78 -14.34
N SER A 50 13.57 -1.76 -13.32
CA SER A 50 13.99 -0.54 -12.60
C SER A 50 15.05 0.27 -13.34
N LEU A 51 15.61 -0.23 -14.46
CA LEU A 51 16.60 0.51 -15.24
C LEU A 51 16.02 1.84 -15.72
N LYS A 52 16.66 2.94 -15.36
CA LYS A 52 16.38 4.29 -15.88
C LYS A 52 17.66 4.84 -16.48
N LEU A 53 17.60 5.30 -17.74
CA LEU A 53 18.71 5.98 -18.42
C LEU A 53 18.81 7.45 -18.05
N ILE A 54 17.70 8.03 -17.62
CA ILE A 54 17.64 9.38 -17.08
C ILE A 54 17.54 9.23 -15.56
N GLN A 55 18.55 9.62 -14.84
CA GLN A 55 18.37 9.97 -13.44
C GLN A 55 17.61 11.29 -13.46
N GLU A 56 16.43 11.32 -12.84
CA GLU A 56 15.75 12.58 -12.58
C GLU A 56 16.75 13.45 -11.79
N ASP A 57 17.11 14.60 -12.33
CA ASP A 57 17.95 15.56 -11.63
C ASP A 57 17.29 15.89 -10.29
N ALA A 58 18.11 16.10 -9.26
CA ALA A 58 17.60 16.56 -7.98
C ALA A 58 16.82 17.86 -8.18
N PHE A 59 15.75 18.03 -7.40
CA PHE A 59 14.92 19.24 -7.44
C PHE A 59 15.77 20.47 -7.09
N ASP A 60 15.86 21.43 -8.03
CA ASP A 60 16.56 22.68 -7.84
C ASP A 60 15.57 23.74 -7.35
N ILE A 61 15.70 24.13 -6.07
CA ILE A 61 14.78 25.08 -5.40
C ILE A 61 14.71 26.46 -6.06
N TYR A 62 15.70 26.83 -6.86
CA TYR A 62 15.72 28.12 -7.56
C TYR A 62 15.23 28.00 -9.00
N ARG A 63 15.51 26.87 -9.66
CA ARG A 63 15.16 26.66 -11.07
C ARG A 63 13.75 26.08 -11.24
N ASP A 64 13.34 25.19 -10.34
CA ASP A 64 12.13 24.39 -10.49
C ASP A 64 10.92 24.98 -9.72
N VAL A 65 10.92 26.30 -9.50
CA VAL A 65 9.87 27.03 -8.76
C VAL A 65 8.48 26.82 -9.40
N GLU A 66 8.37 26.89 -10.72
CA GLU A 66 7.10 26.69 -11.41
C GLU A 66 6.59 25.25 -11.28
N LYS A 67 7.48 24.28 -11.33
CA LYS A 67 7.15 22.87 -11.07
C LYS A 67 6.63 22.71 -9.65
N PHE A 68 7.28 23.31 -8.65
CA PHE A 68 6.82 23.32 -7.27
C PHE A 68 5.42 23.91 -7.11
N ILE A 69 5.15 25.07 -7.73
CA ILE A 69 3.85 25.74 -7.66
C ILE A 69 2.75 24.86 -8.27
N GLN A 70 3.01 24.21 -9.40
CA GLN A 70 2.07 23.31 -10.06
C GLN A 70 1.79 22.07 -9.20
N GLU A 71 2.83 21.40 -8.71
CA GLU A 71 2.70 20.21 -7.85
C GLU A 71 2.00 20.53 -6.52
N SER A 72 2.34 21.66 -5.90
CA SER A 72 1.69 22.11 -4.65
C SER A 72 0.19 22.41 -4.80
N ARG A 73 -0.24 22.83 -6.00
CA ARG A 73 -1.66 23.08 -6.29
C ARG A 73 -2.43 21.81 -6.60
N THR A 74 -1.75 20.77 -7.08
CA THR A 74 -2.34 19.47 -7.40
C THR A 74 -2.35 18.49 -6.23
N ASP A 75 -1.75 18.83 -5.08
CA ASP A 75 -1.68 17.99 -3.87
C ASP A 75 -3.01 17.91 -3.11
N ASN A 76 -4.12 17.74 -3.85
CA ASN A 76 -5.45 17.46 -3.31
C ASN A 76 -5.72 15.95 -3.14
N ASN A 77 -4.75 15.09 -3.42
CA ASN A 77 -4.93 13.64 -3.29
C ASN A 77 -4.61 13.20 -1.86
N ARG A 78 -5.57 13.44 -0.97
CA ARG A 78 -5.49 13.10 0.44
C ARG A 78 -6.43 11.95 0.78
N ILE A 79 -6.06 11.17 1.78
CA ILE A 79 -6.88 10.10 2.35
C ILE A 79 -7.36 10.56 3.73
N PRO A 80 -8.60 11.04 3.86
CA PRO A 80 -9.16 11.42 5.15
C PRO A 80 -9.16 10.23 6.11
N LEU A 81 -8.82 10.47 7.37
CA LEU A 81 -8.90 9.47 8.44
C LEU A 81 -10.36 9.20 8.85
N GLY A 82 -11.28 10.11 8.50
CA GLY A 82 -12.69 10.03 8.86
C GLY A 82 -13.05 10.67 10.20
N PHE A 83 -12.11 11.44 10.77
CA PHE A 83 -12.31 12.23 11.98
C PHE A 83 -12.17 13.71 11.63
N THR A 84 -13.29 14.37 11.47
CA THR A 84 -13.38 15.74 10.90
C THR A 84 -12.38 16.73 11.51
N GLU A 85 -12.20 16.72 12.84
CA GLU A 85 -11.31 17.67 13.51
C GLU A 85 -9.83 17.31 13.25
N ILE A 86 -9.50 16.01 13.20
CA ILE A 86 -8.15 15.56 12.88
C ILE A 86 -7.85 15.87 11.40
N ASP A 87 -8.79 15.53 10.52
CA ASP A 87 -8.64 15.77 9.09
C ASP A 87 -8.42 17.25 8.77
N LYS A 88 -9.12 18.16 9.47
CA LYS A 88 -8.87 19.62 9.36
C LYS A 88 -7.43 20.00 9.75
N ILE A 89 -6.92 19.44 10.86
CA ILE A 89 -5.56 19.74 11.34
C ILE A 89 -4.50 19.27 10.34
N ILE A 90 -4.71 18.12 9.69
CA ILE A 90 -3.78 17.54 8.73
C ILE A 90 -4.12 17.87 7.27
N ASN A 91 -4.83 19.00 7.04
CA ASN A 91 -5.19 19.50 5.71
C ASN A 91 -5.95 18.49 4.84
N GLY A 92 -6.92 17.78 5.42
CA GLY A 92 -7.83 16.88 4.70
C GLY A 92 -7.45 15.41 4.71
N GLY A 93 -6.40 15.01 5.43
CA GLY A 93 -6.00 13.62 5.53
C GLY A 93 -4.52 13.34 5.26
N LEU A 94 -4.15 12.07 5.19
CA LEU A 94 -2.79 11.66 4.84
C LEU A 94 -2.54 11.78 3.33
N PRO A 95 -1.33 12.14 2.88
CA PRO A 95 -0.96 12.10 1.47
C PRO A 95 -1.17 10.71 0.88
N ALA A 96 -1.78 10.64 -0.30
CA ALA A 96 -2.07 9.36 -0.95
C ALA A 96 -0.87 8.75 -1.68
N ASP A 97 0.22 9.50 -1.81
CA ASP A 97 1.49 9.03 -2.39
C ASP A 97 2.29 8.07 -1.47
N GLY A 98 1.78 7.80 -0.28
CA GLY A 98 2.29 6.79 0.64
C GLY A 98 3.59 7.16 1.38
N LYS A 99 4.08 8.40 1.28
CA LYS A 99 5.34 8.82 1.91
C LYS A 99 5.17 9.36 3.34
N VAL A 100 4.22 8.81 4.09
CA VAL A 100 3.89 9.30 5.44
C VAL A 100 3.73 8.14 6.43
N LEU A 101 4.32 8.29 7.60
CA LEU A 101 4.12 7.43 8.76
C LEU A 101 3.29 8.19 9.80
N GLY A 102 2.07 7.72 10.07
CA GLY A 102 1.25 8.18 11.19
C GLY A 102 1.46 7.29 12.41
N VAL A 103 1.66 7.90 13.59
CA VAL A 103 1.83 7.18 14.86
C VAL A 103 0.72 7.58 15.83
N VAL A 104 0.01 6.57 16.36
CA VAL A 104 -1.01 6.75 17.40
C VAL A 104 -0.46 6.23 18.73
N SER A 105 -0.31 7.11 19.69
CA SER A 105 0.18 6.77 21.03
C SER A 105 -0.87 7.07 22.10
N ALA A 106 -1.13 6.10 22.96
CA ALA A 106 -2.00 6.24 24.12
C ALA A 106 -1.66 5.15 25.16
N PRO A 107 -1.99 5.32 26.44
CA PRO A 107 -1.89 4.26 27.43
C PRO A 107 -2.66 3.01 27.06
N THR A 108 -2.40 1.90 27.73
CA THR A 108 -3.12 0.64 27.56
C THR A 108 -4.62 0.84 27.81
N ASN A 109 -5.46 0.14 27.06
CA ASN A 109 -6.93 0.21 27.12
C ASN A 109 -7.59 1.57 26.80
N MET A 110 -6.85 2.52 26.25
CA MET A 110 -7.38 3.82 25.82
C MET A 110 -7.87 3.85 24.35
N GLY A 111 -8.13 2.70 23.75
CA GLY A 111 -8.81 2.60 22.47
C GLY A 111 -7.91 2.73 21.22
N LYS A 112 -6.56 2.66 21.32
CA LYS A 112 -5.66 2.73 20.15
C LYS A 112 -6.09 1.81 19.00
N SER A 113 -6.32 0.53 19.29
CA SER A 113 -6.69 -0.46 18.27
C SER A 113 -8.07 -0.21 17.68
N ILE A 114 -8.99 0.37 18.46
CA ILE A 114 -10.32 0.78 17.98
C ILE A 114 -10.17 1.97 17.03
N PHE A 115 -9.36 2.96 17.41
CA PHE A 115 -9.08 4.13 16.58
C PHE A 115 -8.44 3.71 15.23
N LEU A 116 -7.45 2.82 15.25
CA LEU A 116 -6.84 2.28 14.03
C LEU A 116 -7.83 1.47 13.18
N ALA A 117 -8.72 0.70 13.81
CA ALA A 117 -9.77 -0.03 13.10
C ALA A 117 -10.73 0.94 12.37
N ASN A 118 -11.13 2.03 13.01
CA ASN A 118 -11.96 3.07 12.40
C ASN A 118 -11.27 3.73 11.20
N ILE A 119 -9.98 4.08 11.31
CA ILE A 119 -9.20 4.60 10.17
C ILE A 119 -9.18 3.60 9.02
N ALA A 120 -8.93 2.32 9.32
CA ALA A 120 -8.91 1.26 8.32
C ALA A 120 -10.26 1.14 7.60
N VAL A 121 -11.37 1.16 8.34
CA VAL A 121 -12.73 1.11 7.78
C VAL A 121 -13.02 2.36 6.94
N ASN A 122 -12.68 3.54 7.43
CA ASN A 122 -12.90 4.79 6.71
C ASN A 122 -12.11 4.84 5.39
N ALA A 123 -10.86 4.42 5.38
CA ALA A 123 -10.07 4.31 4.17
C ALA A 123 -10.67 3.29 3.18
N CYS A 124 -11.10 2.13 3.69
CA CYS A 124 -11.74 1.11 2.88
C CYS A 124 -13.07 1.59 2.27
N LYS A 125 -13.91 2.30 3.03
CA LYS A 125 -15.15 2.93 2.54
C LYS A 125 -14.89 3.95 1.42
N GLN A 126 -13.71 4.58 1.39
CA GLN A 126 -13.27 5.48 0.32
C GLN A 126 -12.68 4.73 -0.90
N GLY A 127 -12.80 3.41 -0.98
CA GLY A 127 -12.28 2.59 -2.08
C GLY A 127 -10.77 2.29 -2.00
N LYS A 128 -10.09 2.65 -0.89
CA LYS A 128 -8.66 2.38 -0.73
C LYS A 128 -8.43 0.93 -0.30
N ASN A 129 -7.34 0.33 -0.78
CA ASN A 129 -6.93 -1.00 -0.33
C ASN A 129 -6.18 -0.88 1.00
N VAL A 130 -6.57 -1.68 1.98
CA VAL A 130 -6.07 -1.60 3.36
C VAL A 130 -5.48 -2.95 3.77
N LEU A 131 -4.27 -2.91 4.32
CA LEU A 131 -3.66 -4.03 5.02
C LEU A 131 -3.53 -3.69 6.50
N VAL A 132 -4.14 -4.51 7.34
CA VAL A 132 -3.99 -4.43 8.80
C VAL A 132 -3.02 -5.51 9.24
N VAL A 133 -1.95 -5.10 9.91
CA VAL A 133 -0.99 -6.01 10.53
C VAL A 133 -1.15 -5.94 12.04
N SER A 134 -1.43 -7.07 12.67
CA SER A 134 -1.59 -7.18 14.13
C SER A 134 -0.44 -8.00 14.73
N LEU A 135 0.15 -7.49 15.80
CA LEU A 135 1.17 -8.19 16.60
C LEU A 135 0.64 -8.62 17.97
N GLU A 136 -0.61 -8.27 18.30
CA GLU A 136 -1.19 -8.47 19.63
C GLU A 136 -2.52 -9.22 19.58
N MET A 137 -3.35 -8.92 18.55
CA MET A 137 -4.70 -9.49 18.43
C MET A 137 -4.80 -10.45 17.26
N SER A 138 -5.57 -11.54 17.44
CA SER A 138 -5.86 -12.46 16.34
C SER A 138 -6.64 -11.78 15.21
N GLU A 139 -6.50 -12.31 14.01
CA GLU A 139 -7.21 -11.86 12.81
C GLU A 139 -8.72 -11.81 13.03
N THR A 140 -9.27 -12.82 13.70
CA THR A 140 -10.72 -12.93 14.00
C THR A 140 -11.18 -11.83 14.96
N VAL A 141 -10.43 -11.56 16.02
CA VAL A 141 -10.78 -10.51 17.00
C VAL A 141 -10.70 -9.13 16.35
N TYR A 142 -9.70 -8.91 15.50
CA TYR A 142 -9.59 -7.65 14.76
C TYR A 142 -10.72 -7.50 13.71
N ALA A 143 -11.03 -8.58 12.98
CA ALA A 143 -12.13 -8.60 12.01
C ALA A 143 -13.48 -8.31 12.67
N GLN A 144 -13.73 -8.83 13.88
CA GLN A 144 -14.94 -8.53 14.63
C GLN A 144 -15.11 -7.03 14.88
N ARG A 145 -14.05 -6.32 15.24
CA ARG A 145 -14.06 -4.85 15.41
C ARG A 145 -14.34 -4.12 14.10
N ILE A 146 -13.70 -4.57 13.02
CA ILE A 146 -13.92 -4.02 11.67
C ILE A 146 -15.38 -4.19 11.24
N TYR A 147 -15.96 -5.37 11.41
CA TYR A 147 -17.36 -5.61 11.05
C TYR A 147 -18.32 -4.79 11.91
N ALA A 148 -18.06 -4.68 13.21
CA ALA A 148 -18.86 -3.87 14.12
C ALA A 148 -18.93 -2.40 13.65
N ASP A 149 -17.80 -1.81 13.29
CA ASP A 149 -17.70 -0.45 12.78
C ASP A 149 -18.27 -0.31 11.35
N MET A 150 -17.91 -1.25 10.46
CA MET A 150 -18.32 -1.19 9.05
C MET A 150 -19.86 -1.23 8.89
N TYR A 151 -20.53 -2.01 9.73
CA TYR A 151 -21.99 -2.22 9.67
C TYR A 151 -22.76 -1.53 10.80
N ASN A 152 -22.07 -0.78 11.66
CA ASN A 152 -22.65 -0.09 12.81
C ASN A 152 -23.44 -1.05 13.74
N LEU A 153 -22.82 -2.18 14.06
CA LEU A 153 -23.42 -3.23 14.88
C LEU A 153 -22.72 -3.33 16.23
N PRO A 154 -23.42 -3.71 17.31
CA PRO A 154 -22.77 -4.00 18.58
C PRO A 154 -21.77 -5.12 18.43
N ILE A 155 -20.54 -4.92 18.91
CA ILE A 155 -19.44 -5.89 18.73
C ILE A 155 -19.79 -7.29 19.25
N ASN A 156 -20.54 -7.36 20.36
CA ASN A 156 -20.94 -8.62 20.98
C ASN A 156 -22.00 -9.39 20.19
N SER A 157 -22.72 -8.74 19.29
CA SER A 157 -23.72 -9.37 18.44
C SER A 157 -23.15 -9.93 17.13
N ILE A 158 -21.95 -9.53 16.73
CA ILE A 158 -21.33 -9.94 15.47
C ILE A 158 -21.29 -11.48 15.29
N PRO A 159 -20.92 -12.30 16.28
CA PRO A 159 -20.90 -13.76 16.12
C PRO A 159 -22.28 -14.39 15.85
N MET A 160 -23.37 -13.69 16.18
CA MET A 160 -24.75 -14.16 16.02
C MET A 160 -25.39 -13.72 14.70
N LEU A 161 -24.87 -12.66 14.07
CA LEU A 161 -25.42 -12.02 12.87
C LEU A 161 -24.77 -12.55 11.59
N THR A 162 -24.75 -13.88 11.41
CA THR A 162 -23.98 -14.51 10.31
C THR A 162 -24.57 -14.23 8.93
N GLU A 163 -25.89 -14.16 8.82
CA GLU A 163 -26.54 -13.93 7.52
C GLU A 163 -26.52 -12.46 7.13
N GLU A 164 -26.76 -11.56 8.06
CA GLU A 164 -26.66 -10.11 7.89
C GLU A 164 -25.24 -9.70 7.46
N LEU A 165 -24.22 -10.33 8.05
CA LEU A 165 -22.82 -10.08 7.65
C LEU A 165 -22.54 -10.59 6.23
N ARG A 166 -23.02 -11.79 5.85
CA ARG A 166 -22.84 -12.31 4.49
C ARG A 166 -23.48 -11.39 3.45
N GLN A 167 -24.70 -10.96 3.68
CA GLN A 167 -25.42 -10.04 2.81
C GLN A 167 -24.76 -8.67 2.76
N GLY A 168 -24.32 -8.16 3.92
CA GLY A 168 -23.60 -6.91 4.01
C GLY A 168 -22.30 -6.91 3.20
N VAL A 169 -21.50 -7.99 3.31
CA VAL A 169 -20.25 -8.13 2.55
C VAL A 169 -20.51 -8.28 1.05
N ALA A 170 -21.54 -9.06 0.66
CA ALA A 170 -21.88 -9.29 -0.74
C ALA A 170 -22.32 -8.03 -1.48
N ASN A 171 -22.99 -7.09 -0.79
CA ASN A 171 -23.61 -5.92 -1.40
C ASN A 171 -22.74 -4.64 -1.39
N LYS A 172 -21.51 -4.70 -0.86
CA LYS A 172 -20.70 -3.49 -0.70
C LYS A 172 -19.50 -3.41 -1.65
N GLN A 173 -19.43 -2.29 -2.37
CA GLN A 173 -18.29 -1.94 -3.23
C GLN A 173 -17.33 -1.03 -2.43
N TYR A 174 -16.57 -1.64 -1.52
CA TYR A 174 -15.48 -0.96 -0.81
C TYR A 174 -14.13 -1.37 -1.41
N GLY A 175 -13.07 -0.71 -0.96
CA GLY A 175 -11.71 -1.16 -1.21
C GLY A 175 -11.46 -2.56 -0.63
N LYS A 176 -10.38 -3.19 -1.02
CA LYS A 176 -9.98 -4.49 -0.46
C LYS A 176 -9.38 -4.29 0.92
N MET A 177 -9.77 -5.13 1.89
CA MET A 177 -9.17 -5.14 3.21
C MET A 177 -8.63 -6.53 3.53
N LYS A 178 -7.39 -6.57 4.01
CA LYS A 178 -6.77 -7.81 4.54
C LYS A 178 -6.28 -7.55 5.95
N ILE A 179 -6.40 -8.56 6.80
CA ILE A 179 -5.87 -8.57 8.16
C ILE A 179 -4.87 -9.71 8.24
N LYS A 180 -3.70 -9.43 8.81
CA LYS A 180 -2.68 -10.45 9.04
C LYS A 180 -2.13 -10.32 10.46
N GLU A 181 -2.20 -11.44 11.20
CA GLU A 181 -1.55 -11.59 12.49
C GLU A 181 -0.13 -12.12 12.29
N PHE A 182 0.80 -11.53 13.02
CA PHE A 182 2.15 -12.07 13.18
C PHE A 182 2.45 -12.22 14.66
N PRO A 183 2.91 -13.40 15.09
CA PRO A 183 3.34 -13.58 16.46
C PRO A 183 4.47 -12.61 16.83
N PRO A 184 4.54 -12.17 18.09
CA PRO A 184 5.67 -11.36 18.57
C PRO A 184 7.00 -12.03 18.21
N SER A 185 7.96 -11.27 17.71
CA SER A 185 9.31 -11.71 17.29
C SER A 185 9.43 -12.44 15.95
N THR A 186 8.39 -12.53 15.13
CA THR A 186 8.47 -13.17 13.81
C THR A 186 8.68 -12.18 12.65
N LEU A 187 8.45 -10.89 12.87
CA LEU A 187 8.69 -9.86 11.87
C LEU A 187 10.07 -9.22 12.09
N THR A 188 10.96 -9.41 11.14
CA THR A 188 12.16 -8.60 10.98
C THR A 188 11.97 -7.68 9.78
N VAL A 189 12.20 -6.38 9.97
CA VAL A 189 12.32 -5.44 8.86
C VAL A 189 13.75 -5.55 8.37
N SER A 190 13.98 -6.31 7.30
CA SER A 190 15.22 -6.22 6.55
C SER A 190 15.17 -4.95 5.71
N ALA A 191 16.14 -4.07 5.93
CA ALA A 191 16.33 -2.85 5.14
C ALA A 191 16.89 -3.20 3.76
#